data_a4048820eca173c0c959ae68934f8129
#
_entry.id   a4048820eca173c0c959ae68934f8129
#
_cell.length_a   1.000
_cell.length_b   1.000
_cell.length_c   1.000
_cell.angle_alpha   90.00
_cell.angle_beta   90.00
_cell.angle_gamma   90.00
#
_symmetry.space_group_name_H-M   'P 1'
#
loop_
_entity.id
_entity.type
_entity.pdbx_description
1 polymer ?
#
loop_
_entity_poly.entity_id
_entity_poly.type
_entity_poly.pdbx_seq_one_letter_code
_entity_poly.pdbx_strand_id
1 'polypeptide(L)'
;MSIPQQGGGPIERPEQLAEYIASGEKPREAWRIGTEHEKFGYRQNDLLPLPYDAPAGQPSVKAMLEGLRDGFGWTPVLEAGNIIGLERNGANVSLEPGGQLELSGAPLETIHQTCDEVNQHLAEVKAVADRMGAGFIGLGAAPV
;
A
#
# COMPACT_ATOMS: atom_id res chain seq x y z
N MET A 1 -4.68 4.45 -0.07
CA MET A 1 -5.76 5.27 0.57
C MET A 1 -5.28 5.70 1.94
N SER A 2 -5.06 6.98 2.14
CA SER A 2 -4.68 7.49 3.46
C SER A 2 -5.79 7.18 4.46
N ILE A 3 -5.45 6.55 5.57
CA ILE A 3 -6.42 6.27 6.65
C ILE A 3 -6.94 7.64 7.12
N PRO A 4 -8.26 7.90 7.08
CA PRO A 4 -8.80 9.19 7.51
C PRO A 4 -8.40 9.46 8.95
N GLN A 5 -7.67 10.53 9.19
CA GLN A 5 -7.35 10.96 10.55
C GLN A 5 -8.63 11.51 11.20
N GLN A 6 -9.04 10.90 12.28
CA GLN A 6 -10.15 11.42 13.09
C GLN A 6 -9.59 12.46 14.04
N GLY A 7 -10.15 13.66 14.01
CA GLY A 7 -9.77 14.74 14.91
C GLY A 7 -9.67 16.08 14.20
N GLY A 8 -9.58 17.12 14.98
CA GLY A 8 -9.55 18.50 14.52
C GLY A 8 -10.89 19.22 14.75
N GLY A 9 -10.80 20.44 15.24
CA GLY A 9 -11.95 21.35 15.35
C GLY A 9 -12.23 22.05 14.02
N PRO A 10 -13.28 22.86 13.94
CA PRO A 10 -13.55 23.68 12.76
C PRO A 10 -12.40 24.67 12.52
N ILE A 11 -12.12 24.92 11.25
CA ILE A 11 -11.17 25.97 10.83
C ILE A 11 -11.90 27.31 10.95
N GLU A 12 -11.43 28.19 11.84
CA GLU A 12 -12.04 29.48 12.12
C GLU A 12 -11.35 30.64 11.38
N ARG A 13 -10.10 30.46 10.96
CA ARG A 13 -9.30 31.47 10.25
C ARG A 13 -8.31 30.81 9.28
N PRO A 14 -8.03 31.44 8.12
CA PRO A 14 -7.13 30.87 7.09
C PRO A 14 -5.72 30.54 7.58
N GLU A 15 -5.21 31.32 8.54
CA GLU A 15 -3.86 31.15 9.10
C GLU A 15 -3.67 29.77 9.74
N GLN A 16 -4.74 29.19 10.29
CA GLN A 16 -4.70 27.84 10.87
C GLN A 16 -4.32 26.76 9.84
N LEU A 17 -4.64 26.95 8.56
CA LEU A 17 -4.21 26.05 7.49
C LEU A 17 -2.70 26.13 7.29
N ALA A 18 -2.15 27.35 7.25
CA ALA A 18 -0.70 27.55 7.13
C ALA A 18 0.04 27.04 8.37
N GLU A 19 -0.47 27.31 9.58
CA GLU A 19 0.07 26.82 10.84
C GLU A 19 0.08 25.30 10.88
N TYR A 20 -0.99 24.64 10.38
CA TYR A 20 -1.06 23.18 10.31
C TYR A 20 0.02 22.58 9.38
N ILE A 21 0.19 23.15 8.19
CA ILE A 21 1.24 22.71 7.26
C ILE A 21 2.63 22.95 7.86
N ALA A 22 2.87 24.13 8.45
CA ALA A 22 4.13 24.47 9.09
C ALA A 22 4.44 23.57 10.29
N SER A 23 3.44 23.07 11.00
CA SER A 23 3.65 22.12 12.11
C SER A 23 4.29 20.79 11.67
N GLY A 24 4.22 20.46 10.37
CA GLY A 24 4.88 19.30 9.77
C GLY A 24 6.37 19.52 9.47
N GLU A 25 6.87 20.75 9.53
CA GLU A 25 8.29 21.05 9.30
C GLU A 25 9.17 20.36 10.34
N LYS A 26 10.26 19.77 9.84
CA LYS A 26 11.23 19.07 10.68
C LYS A 26 12.64 19.58 10.42
N PRO A 27 13.51 19.63 11.43
CA PRO A 27 14.92 19.93 11.23
C PRO A 27 15.56 18.85 10.35
N ARG A 28 16.63 19.22 9.64
CA ARG A 28 17.27 18.38 8.62
C ARG A 28 17.66 16.99 9.13
N GLU A 29 18.14 16.88 10.34
CA GLU A 29 18.51 15.62 10.99
C GLU A 29 17.32 14.67 11.23
N ALA A 30 16.11 15.22 11.24
CA ALA A 30 14.88 14.45 11.38
C ALA A 30 14.18 14.14 10.04
N TRP A 31 14.80 14.51 8.91
CA TRP A 31 14.24 14.18 7.61
C TRP A 31 14.30 12.68 7.37
N ARG A 32 13.26 12.17 6.74
CA ARG A 32 13.12 10.76 6.34
C ARG A 32 12.59 10.69 4.92
N ILE A 33 12.86 9.56 4.28
CA ILE A 33 12.36 9.23 2.94
C ILE A 33 11.32 8.14 3.11
N GLY A 34 10.11 8.35 2.60
CA GLY A 34 9.09 7.32 2.43
C GLY A 34 8.94 7.00 0.94
N THR A 35 8.77 5.73 0.62
CA THR A 35 8.50 5.28 -0.76
C THR A 35 7.01 5.05 -0.93
N GLU A 36 6.46 5.48 -2.06
CA GLU A 36 5.16 5.04 -2.55
C GLU A 36 5.41 4.22 -3.83
N HIS A 37 4.95 2.98 -3.83
CA HIS A 37 5.12 2.07 -4.96
C HIS A 37 3.82 1.39 -5.30
N GLU A 38 3.22 1.82 -6.39
CA GLU A 38 1.89 1.42 -6.85
C GLU A 38 1.97 0.43 -8.02
N LYS A 39 1.04 -0.53 -8.05
CA LYS A 39 0.99 -1.54 -9.09
C LYS A 39 -0.41 -2.14 -9.25
N PHE A 40 -0.83 -2.37 -10.49
CA PHE A 40 -2.06 -3.07 -10.81
C PHE A 40 -1.83 -4.58 -10.91
N GLY A 41 -2.72 -5.35 -10.28
CA GLY A 41 -2.75 -6.80 -10.38
C GLY A 41 -3.60 -7.27 -11.58
N TYR A 42 -3.13 -8.31 -12.27
CA TYR A 42 -3.83 -8.93 -13.38
C TYR A 42 -3.72 -10.46 -13.31
N ARG A 43 -4.69 -11.15 -13.90
CA ARG A 43 -4.65 -12.62 -14.07
C ARG A 43 -3.74 -12.97 -15.23
N GLN A 44 -2.82 -13.91 -15.05
CA GLN A 44 -1.86 -14.28 -16.09
C GLN A 44 -2.49 -15.02 -17.29
N ASN A 45 -3.65 -15.67 -17.11
CA ASN A 45 -4.29 -16.46 -18.16
C ASN A 45 -5.03 -15.64 -19.20
N ASP A 46 -5.57 -14.47 -18.85
CA ASP A 46 -6.40 -13.65 -19.72
C ASP A 46 -6.08 -12.16 -19.67
N LEU A 47 -5.13 -11.77 -18.82
CA LEU A 47 -4.65 -10.40 -18.61
C LEU A 47 -5.72 -9.42 -18.07
N LEU A 48 -6.84 -9.93 -17.56
CA LEU A 48 -7.86 -9.10 -16.96
C LEU A 48 -7.48 -8.68 -15.53
N PRO A 49 -7.95 -7.52 -15.05
CA PRO A 49 -7.68 -7.03 -13.70
C PRO A 49 -8.09 -8.03 -12.61
N LEU A 50 -7.39 -8.01 -11.49
CA LEU A 50 -7.79 -8.78 -10.31
C LEU A 50 -9.07 -8.17 -9.72
N PRO A 51 -10.12 -8.96 -9.49
CA PRO A 51 -11.24 -8.52 -8.67
C PRO A 51 -10.80 -8.40 -7.22
N TYR A 52 -11.52 -7.62 -6.40
CA TYR A 52 -11.26 -7.57 -4.96
C TYR A 52 -11.42 -8.96 -4.33
N ASP A 53 -12.50 -9.67 -4.60
CA ASP A 53 -12.78 -11.01 -4.11
C ASP A 53 -13.08 -11.97 -5.26
N ALA A 54 -12.78 -13.25 -5.10
CA ALA A 54 -13.01 -14.31 -6.07
C ALA A 54 -13.26 -15.64 -5.36
N PRO A 55 -13.86 -16.64 -6.06
CA PRO A 55 -13.97 -18.00 -5.53
C PRO A 55 -12.62 -18.56 -5.09
N ALA A 56 -12.66 -19.43 -4.09
CA ALA A 56 -11.45 -20.04 -3.52
C ALA A 56 -10.53 -20.64 -4.62
N GLY A 57 -9.25 -20.35 -4.54
CA GLY A 57 -8.25 -20.79 -5.51
C GLY A 57 -8.13 -19.93 -6.77
N GLN A 58 -8.94 -18.89 -6.91
CA GLN A 58 -8.80 -17.92 -7.99
C GLN A 58 -8.04 -16.66 -7.52
N PRO A 59 -7.28 -16.00 -8.42
CA PRO A 59 -6.54 -14.79 -8.06
C PRO A 59 -7.48 -13.61 -7.80
N SER A 60 -7.22 -12.92 -6.67
CA SER A 60 -7.93 -11.72 -6.24
C SER A 60 -7.03 -10.83 -5.39
N VAL A 61 -7.40 -9.56 -5.23
CA VAL A 61 -6.70 -8.63 -4.35
C VAL A 61 -6.74 -9.11 -2.89
N LYS A 62 -7.88 -9.61 -2.43
CA LYS A 62 -8.04 -10.18 -1.09
C LYS A 62 -7.10 -11.37 -0.87
N ALA A 63 -7.03 -12.31 -1.82
CA ALA A 63 -6.11 -13.45 -1.74
C ALA A 63 -4.64 -13.02 -1.73
N MET A 64 -4.29 -11.91 -2.42
CA MET A 64 -2.95 -11.32 -2.35
C MET A 64 -2.65 -10.78 -0.95
N LEU A 65 -3.55 -9.97 -0.36
CA LEU A 65 -3.38 -9.44 0.99
C LEU A 65 -3.30 -10.57 2.03
N GLU A 66 -4.16 -11.58 1.93
CA GLU A 66 -4.12 -12.75 2.81
C GLU A 66 -2.81 -13.54 2.65
N GLY A 67 -2.33 -13.72 1.42
CA GLY A 67 -1.06 -14.38 1.15
C GLY A 67 0.17 -13.63 1.70
N LEU A 68 0.16 -12.31 1.66
CA LEU A 68 1.19 -11.48 2.29
C LEU A 68 1.13 -11.57 3.82
N ARG A 69 -0.08 -11.50 4.42
CA ARG A 69 -0.30 -11.70 5.85
C ARG A 69 0.27 -13.04 6.32
N ASP A 70 -0.13 -14.12 5.67
CA ASP A 70 0.16 -15.49 6.12
C ASP A 70 1.61 -15.90 5.83
N GLY A 71 2.19 -15.39 4.73
CA GLY A 71 3.54 -15.77 4.31
C GLY A 71 4.65 -14.90 4.91
N PHE A 72 4.37 -13.65 5.26
CA PHE A 72 5.41 -12.65 5.54
C PHE A 72 5.19 -11.81 6.80
N GLY A 73 4.21 -12.19 7.64
CA GLY A 73 4.01 -11.58 8.95
C GLY A 73 3.45 -10.15 8.93
N TRP A 74 2.71 -9.79 7.88
CA TRP A 74 1.97 -8.53 7.84
C TRP A 74 0.73 -8.59 8.75
N THR A 75 0.43 -7.50 9.43
CA THR A 75 -0.76 -7.35 10.26
C THR A 75 -1.92 -6.81 9.41
N PRO A 76 -3.10 -7.46 9.38
CA PRO A 76 -4.20 -7.03 8.54
C PRO A 76 -4.90 -5.78 9.09
N VAL A 77 -5.25 -4.85 8.21
CA VAL A 77 -6.19 -3.76 8.43
C VAL A 77 -7.55 -4.19 7.89
N LEU A 78 -8.59 -4.12 8.73
CA LEU A 78 -9.92 -4.61 8.39
C LEU A 78 -10.94 -3.48 8.38
N GLU A 79 -11.87 -3.54 7.41
CA GLU A 79 -13.08 -2.72 7.36
C GLU A 79 -14.29 -3.62 7.15
N ALA A 80 -15.26 -3.54 8.07
CA ALA A 80 -16.46 -4.41 8.06
C ALA A 80 -16.14 -5.91 7.87
N GLY A 81 -15.01 -6.37 8.44
CA GLY A 81 -14.56 -7.76 8.34
C GLY A 81 -13.78 -8.09 7.07
N ASN A 82 -13.64 -7.17 6.14
CA ASN A 82 -12.85 -7.35 4.93
C ASN A 82 -11.42 -6.82 5.13
N ILE A 83 -10.43 -7.54 4.59
CA ILE A 83 -9.04 -7.09 4.60
C ILE A 83 -8.85 -6.02 3.52
N ILE A 84 -8.53 -4.80 3.95
CA ILE A 84 -8.37 -3.65 3.05
C ILE A 84 -6.93 -3.14 2.98
N GLY A 85 -6.06 -3.67 3.81
CA GLY A 85 -4.65 -3.30 3.86
C GLY A 85 -3.88 -4.14 4.85
N LEU A 86 -2.60 -3.82 4.95
CA LEU A 86 -1.64 -4.50 5.81
C LEU A 86 -0.68 -3.49 6.42
N GLU A 87 -0.16 -3.77 7.61
CA GLU A 87 0.83 -2.95 8.29
C GLU A 87 2.01 -3.80 8.77
N ARG A 88 3.23 -3.27 8.67
CA ARG A 88 4.44 -3.89 9.22
C ARG A 88 5.57 -2.86 9.37
N ASN A 89 6.14 -2.76 10.57
CA ASN A 89 7.35 -1.96 10.85
C ASN A 89 7.29 -0.49 10.38
N GLY A 90 6.12 0.14 10.44
CA GLY A 90 5.93 1.53 10.01
C GLY A 90 5.65 1.70 8.51
N ALA A 91 5.68 0.62 7.73
CA ALA A 91 5.17 0.57 6.36
C ALA A 91 3.74 0.04 6.32
N ASN A 92 3.01 0.35 5.27
CA ASN A 92 1.71 -0.26 5.01
C ASN A 92 1.55 -0.67 3.54
N VAL A 93 0.66 -1.62 3.32
CA VAL A 93 0.16 -1.97 1.99
C VAL A 93 -1.32 -1.62 1.96
N SER A 94 -1.72 -0.74 1.06
CA SER A 94 -3.09 -0.25 0.91
C SER A 94 -3.61 -0.47 -0.51
N LEU A 95 -4.86 -0.11 -0.71
CA LEU A 95 -5.52 -0.18 -2.01
C LEU A 95 -5.90 1.23 -2.44
N GLU A 96 -5.46 1.59 -3.63
CA GLU A 96 -5.87 2.79 -4.34
C GLU A 96 -7.05 2.51 -5.30
N PRO A 97 -7.71 3.53 -5.86
CA PRO A 97 -8.81 3.34 -6.80
C PRO A 97 -8.48 2.36 -7.93
N GLY A 98 -9.42 1.49 -8.26
CA GLY A 98 -9.22 0.43 -9.24
C GLY A 98 -8.51 -0.82 -8.71
N GLY A 99 -8.33 -0.93 -7.39
CA GLY A 99 -7.65 -2.07 -6.76
C GLY A 99 -6.13 -2.05 -6.94
N GLN A 100 -5.56 -0.88 -7.19
CA GLN A 100 -4.12 -0.68 -7.27
C GLN A 100 -3.49 -0.98 -5.89
N LEU A 101 -2.53 -1.89 -5.87
CA LEU A 101 -1.82 -2.30 -4.67
C LEU A 101 -0.65 -1.34 -4.44
N GLU A 102 -0.71 -0.59 -3.36
CA GLU A 102 0.30 0.39 -2.98
C GLU A 102 1.14 -0.12 -1.79
N LEU A 103 2.46 0.06 -1.89
CA LEU A 103 3.35 0.08 -0.73
C LEU A 103 3.59 1.54 -0.35
N SER A 104 3.10 1.95 0.82
CA SER A 104 3.58 3.17 1.49
C SER A 104 4.69 2.76 2.46
N GLY A 105 5.93 3.04 2.08
CA GLY A 105 7.12 2.60 2.81
C GLY A 105 7.30 3.28 4.16
N ALA A 106 8.09 2.68 5.02
CA ALA A 106 8.45 3.26 6.31
C ALA A 106 9.28 4.55 6.13
N PRO A 107 9.22 5.48 7.10
CA PRO A 107 10.11 6.65 7.12
C PRO A 107 11.57 6.24 7.37
N LEU A 108 12.37 6.15 6.32
CA LEU A 108 13.75 5.67 6.32
C LEU A 108 14.78 6.81 6.18
N GLU A 109 16.02 6.57 6.55
CA GLU A 109 17.07 7.60 6.55
C GLU A 109 17.75 7.75 5.20
N THR A 110 17.83 6.68 4.41
CA THR A 110 18.62 6.65 3.16
C THR A 110 17.86 6.03 2.02
N ILE A 111 18.21 6.45 0.78
CA ILE A 111 17.67 5.86 -0.44
C ILE A 111 18.01 4.36 -0.57
N HIS A 112 19.10 3.89 0.01
CA HIS A 112 19.46 2.47 -0.01
C HIS A 112 18.48 1.65 0.80
N GLN A 113 18.08 2.13 1.97
CA GLN A 113 17.06 1.48 2.80
C GLN A 113 15.70 1.42 2.09
N THR A 114 15.30 2.49 1.39
CA THR A 114 14.07 2.48 0.58
C THR A 114 14.14 1.50 -0.58
N CYS A 115 15.30 1.41 -1.25
CA CYS A 115 15.51 0.40 -2.30
C CYS A 115 15.39 -1.03 -1.75
N ASP A 116 15.99 -1.31 -0.59
CA ASP A 116 15.90 -2.63 0.05
C ASP A 116 14.47 -2.98 0.43
N GLU A 117 13.72 -2.02 0.99
CA GLU A 117 12.30 -2.18 1.34
C GLU A 117 11.44 -2.49 0.11
N VAL A 118 11.58 -1.71 -0.98
CA VAL A 118 10.86 -1.95 -2.23
C VAL A 118 11.21 -3.31 -2.83
N ASN A 119 12.49 -3.68 -2.87
CA ASN A 119 12.92 -4.97 -3.40
C ASN A 119 12.38 -6.14 -2.57
N GLN A 120 12.38 -6.01 -1.25
CA GLN A 120 11.78 -7.01 -0.36
C GLN A 120 10.28 -7.14 -0.64
N HIS A 121 9.55 -6.03 -0.69
CA HIS A 121 8.11 -6.04 -0.98
C HIS A 121 7.80 -6.67 -2.33
N LEU A 122 8.55 -6.32 -3.39
CA LEU A 122 8.38 -6.91 -4.72
C LEU A 122 8.63 -8.42 -4.72
N ALA A 123 9.62 -8.90 -3.97
CA ALA A 123 9.88 -10.33 -3.82
C ALA A 123 8.73 -11.05 -3.10
N GLU A 124 8.18 -10.47 -2.04
CA GLU A 124 7.04 -10.98 -1.30
C GLU A 124 5.77 -11.03 -2.19
N VAL A 125 5.46 -9.93 -2.89
CA VAL A 125 4.34 -9.86 -3.85
C VAL A 125 4.49 -10.91 -4.95
N LYS A 126 5.69 -11.03 -5.53
CA LYS A 126 5.97 -12.03 -6.56
C LYS A 126 5.75 -13.45 -6.04
N ALA A 127 6.22 -13.76 -4.85
CA ALA A 127 6.07 -15.11 -4.26
C ALA A 127 4.60 -15.49 -4.03
N VAL A 128 3.72 -14.53 -3.67
CA VAL A 128 2.28 -14.76 -3.57
C VAL A 128 1.65 -14.86 -4.95
N ALA A 129 1.95 -13.91 -5.84
CA ALA A 129 1.40 -13.82 -7.19
C ALA A 129 1.65 -15.09 -8.02
N ASP A 130 2.88 -15.62 -7.98
CA ASP A 130 3.25 -16.86 -8.70
C ASP A 130 2.37 -18.05 -8.27
N ARG A 131 2.05 -18.16 -6.97
CA ARG A 131 1.21 -19.26 -6.44
C ARG A 131 -0.25 -19.17 -6.87
N MET A 132 -0.75 -17.95 -7.11
CA MET A 132 -2.16 -17.72 -7.46
C MET A 132 -2.39 -17.48 -8.96
N GLY A 133 -1.32 -17.50 -9.79
CA GLY A 133 -1.45 -17.22 -11.23
C GLY A 133 -1.74 -15.75 -11.56
N ALA A 134 -1.25 -14.83 -10.74
CA ALA A 134 -1.37 -13.39 -10.94
C ALA A 134 -0.03 -12.77 -11.37
N GLY A 135 -0.10 -11.58 -11.95
CA GLY A 135 1.02 -10.69 -12.20
C GLY A 135 0.72 -9.29 -11.71
N PHE A 136 1.77 -8.48 -11.54
CA PHE A 136 1.65 -7.08 -11.15
C PHE A 136 2.48 -6.20 -12.07
N ILE A 137 1.95 -5.01 -12.39
CA ILE A 137 2.61 -4.03 -13.25
C ILE A 137 2.46 -2.63 -12.66
N GLY A 138 3.57 -1.88 -12.58
CA GLY A 138 3.57 -0.47 -12.16
C GLY A 138 3.08 0.42 -13.29
N LEU A 139 1.92 1.04 -13.11
CA LEU A 139 1.30 1.99 -14.02
C LEU A 139 0.59 3.07 -13.21
N GLY A 140 0.54 4.30 -13.74
CA GLY A 140 -0.16 5.41 -13.11
C GLY A 140 -1.69 5.38 -13.29
N ALA A 141 -2.21 4.49 -14.14
CA ALA A 141 -3.65 4.29 -14.36
C ALA A 141 -3.93 2.85 -14.78
N ALA A 142 -5.13 2.36 -14.49
CA ALA A 142 -5.56 1.03 -14.93
C ALA A 142 -5.58 0.97 -16.47
N PRO A 143 -4.97 -0.08 -17.08
CA PRO A 143 -4.86 -0.17 -18.54
C PRO A 143 -6.18 -0.58 -19.22
N VAL A 144 -7.13 -1.14 -18.48
CA VAL A 144 -8.48 -1.61 -18.92
C VAL A 144 -9.51 -1.36 -17.84
#